data_ee69e35346a4a7e1a682882bd11e9ebd
#
_entry.id   ee69e35346a4a7e1a682882bd11e9ebd
#
_cell.length_a   1.000
_cell.length_b   1.000
_cell.length_c   1.000
_cell.angle_alpha   90.00
_cell.angle_beta   90.00
_cell.angle_gamma   90.00
#
_symmetry.space_group_name_H-M   'P 1'
#
loop_
_entity.id
_entity.type
_entity.pdbx_description
1 polymer ?
#
loop_
_entity_poly.entity_id
_entity_poly.type
_entity_poly.pdbx_seq_one_letter_code
_entity_poly.pdbx_strand_id
1 'polypeptide(L)'
;IMALFYNYNHEKVTSYAIERTHGLLSNIATEISSQLMSVETTINQSTWVLERNINLPDSLHLIIESVVKNNPLIVKSGIAFTPNYYKEKGKYFMPYASLDNKTNHVTYQVLGSQNYDYPCMDWYLIPKMQKQAYWSEPYYDDGGGNIIMSTYSKPLYDNRGELFAVFIASISLTQFTDTISLLKPYPSSYTYLI
;
A
#
# COMPACT_ATOMS: atom_id res chain seq x y z
N ILE A 1 -2.62 55.43 15.79
CA ILE A 1 -2.41 55.15 14.34
C ILE A 1 -1.40 54.01 14.17
N MET A 2 -0.19 54.06 14.80
CA MET A 2 0.81 52.98 14.67
C MET A 2 0.31 51.61 15.13
N ALA A 3 -0.39 51.50 16.25
CA ALA A 3 -0.93 50.27 16.78
C ALA A 3 -2.01 49.65 15.85
N LEU A 4 -2.87 50.46 15.26
CA LEU A 4 -3.87 50.02 14.30
C LEU A 4 -3.24 49.51 13.00
N PHE A 5 -2.17 50.17 12.54
CA PHE A 5 -1.43 49.74 11.36
C PHE A 5 -0.66 48.44 11.61
N TYR A 6 -0.08 48.27 12.79
CA TYR A 6 0.57 47.05 13.21
C TYR A 6 -0.42 45.88 13.27
N ASN A 7 -1.56 46.04 13.93
CA ASN A 7 -2.59 45.01 14.05
C ASN A 7 -3.14 44.62 12.68
N TYR A 8 -3.43 45.57 11.80
CA TYR A 8 -3.90 45.31 10.45
C TYR A 8 -2.90 44.51 9.62
N ASN A 9 -1.61 44.86 9.67
CA ASN A 9 -0.58 44.14 8.95
C ASN A 9 -0.37 42.74 9.53
N HIS A 10 -0.39 42.63 10.87
CA HIS A 10 -0.26 41.32 11.55
C HIS A 10 -1.40 40.39 11.16
N GLU A 11 -2.64 40.84 11.18
CA GLU A 11 -3.81 40.06 10.76
C GLU A 11 -3.70 39.63 9.29
N LYS A 12 -3.31 40.52 8.39
CA LYS A 12 -3.11 40.18 6.96
C LYS A 12 -2.01 39.13 6.74
N VAL A 13 -0.85 39.31 7.40
CA VAL A 13 0.25 38.35 7.26
C VAL A 13 -0.13 36.99 7.82
N THR A 14 -0.84 36.96 8.95
CA THR A 14 -1.33 35.72 9.57
C THR A 14 -2.36 35.01 8.68
N SER A 15 -3.33 35.77 8.15
CA SER A 15 -4.34 35.23 7.24
C SER A 15 -3.70 34.66 5.97
N TYR A 16 -2.77 35.36 5.37
CA TYR A 16 -2.04 34.88 4.18
C TYR A 16 -1.20 33.62 4.47
N ALA A 17 -0.54 33.56 5.65
CA ALA A 17 0.21 32.38 6.06
C ALA A 17 -0.70 31.16 6.24
N ILE A 18 -1.85 31.35 6.86
CA ILE A 18 -2.87 30.29 7.06
C ILE A 18 -3.37 29.79 5.70
N GLU A 19 -3.80 30.69 4.82
CA GLU A 19 -4.31 30.33 3.50
C GLU A 19 -3.28 29.55 2.67
N ARG A 20 -2.03 30.02 2.67
CA ARG A 20 -0.91 29.32 2.00
C ARG A 20 -0.69 27.92 2.58
N THR A 21 -0.72 27.79 3.90
CA THR A 21 -0.53 26.50 4.57
C THR A 21 -1.67 25.55 4.25
N HIS A 22 -2.93 26.01 4.27
CA HIS A 22 -4.09 25.21 3.87
C HIS A 22 -4.00 24.75 2.42
N GLY A 23 -3.61 25.62 1.50
CA GLY A 23 -3.42 25.26 0.10
C GLY A 23 -2.37 24.16 -0.09
N LEU A 24 -1.23 24.28 0.59
CA LEU A 24 -0.16 23.26 0.55
C LEU A 24 -0.61 21.93 1.16
N LEU A 25 -1.28 21.95 2.31
CA LEU A 25 -1.80 20.73 2.95
C LEU A 25 -2.85 20.02 2.06
N SER A 26 -3.72 20.80 1.41
CA SER A 26 -4.69 20.24 0.45
C SER A 26 -4.00 19.57 -0.73
N ASN A 27 -2.94 20.18 -1.28
CA ASN A 27 -2.17 19.60 -2.36
C ASN A 27 -1.47 18.31 -1.93
N ILE A 28 -0.88 18.29 -0.73
CA ILE A 28 -0.25 17.10 -0.15
C ILE A 28 -1.26 15.98 0.01
N ALA A 29 -2.43 16.27 0.59
CA ALA A 29 -3.50 15.28 0.78
C ALA A 29 -3.98 14.71 -0.57
N THR A 30 -4.08 15.54 -1.60
CA THR A 30 -4.45 15.13 -2.96
C THR A 30 -3.39 14.22 -3.56
N GLU A 31 -2.11 14.57 -3.41
CA GLU A 31 -0.99 13.76 -3.90
C GLU A 31 -0.95 12.38 -3.23
N ILE A 32 -1.09 12.35 -1.90
CA ILE A 32 -1.17 11.11 -1.12
C ILE A 32 -2.33 10.23 -1.63
N SER A 33 -3.52 10.82 -1.75
CA SER A 33 -4.71 10.09 -2.22
C SER A 33 -4.51 9.54 -3.62
N SER A 34 -3.88 10.30 -4.51
CA SER A 34 -3.56 9.87 -5.87
C SER A 34 -2.58 8.70 -5.89
N GLN A 35 -1.56 8.72 -5.04
CA GLN A 35 -0.58 7.64 -4.93
C GLN A 35 -1.22 6.36 -4.39
N LEU A 36 -2.04 6.44 -3.33
CA LEU A 36 -2.76 5.28 -2.81
C LEU A 36 -3.73 4.71 -3.84
N MET A 37 -4.49 5.56 -4.54
CA MET A 37 -5.39 5.15 -5.61
C MET A 37 -4.65 4.46 -6.78
N SER A 38 -3.43 4.87 -7.07
CA SER A 38 -2.57 4.21 -8.07
C SER A 38 -2.28 2.75 -7.70
N VAL A 39 -1.99 2.48 -6.41
CA VAL A 39 -1.77 1.12 -5.90
C VAL A 39 -3.05 0.29 -6.00
N GLU A 40 -4.18 0.83 -5.55
CA GLU A 40 -5.49 0.18 -5.63
C GLU A 40 -5.87 -0.17 -7.08
N THR A 41 -5.64 0.78 -7.99
CA THR A 41 -5.90 0.58 -9.42
C THR A 41 -5.03 -0.53 -9.99
N THR A 42 -3.74 -0.59 -9.62
CA THR A 42 -2.81 -1.64 -10.07
C THR A 42 -3.31 -3.03 -9.63
N ILE A 43 -3.74 -3.17 -8.38
CA ILE A 43 -4.31 -4.44 -7.88
C ILE A 43 -5.64 -4.76 -8.58
N ASN A 44 -6.51 -3.77 -8.78
CA ASN A 44 -7.80 -3.98 -9.45
C ASN A 44 -7.64 -4.48 -10.88
N GLN A 45 -6.72 -3.90 -11.66
CA GLN A 45 -6.41 -4.32 -13.02
C GLN A 45 -5.77 -5.71 -13.05
N SER A 46 -4.85 -5.99 -12.12
CA SER A 46 -4.18 -7.28 -12.03
C SER A 46 -5.12 -8.40 -11.57
N THR A 47 -6.18 -8.08 -10.82
CA THR A 47 -7.22 -9.05 -10.41
C THR A 47 -7.89 -9.70 -11.63
N TRP A 48 -8.23 -8.92 -12.66
CA TRP A 48 -8.84 -9.45 -13.87
C TRP A 48 -7.93 -10.44 -14.62
N VAL A 49 -6.61 -10.15 -14.64
CA VAL A 49 -5.61 -11.06 -15.21
C VAL A 49 -5.49 -12.33 -14.37
N LEU A 50 -5.50 -12.19 -13.03
CA LEU A 50 -5.45 -13.30 -12.09
C LEU A 50 -6.63 -14.27 -12.30
N GLU A 51 -7.86 -13.76 -12.34
CA GLU A 51 -9.07 -14.57 -12.49
C GLU A 51 -9.05 -15.41 -13.77
N ARG A 52 -8.49 -14.89 -14.84
CA ARG A 52 -8.33 -15.64 -16.11
C ARG A 52 -7.25 -16.72 -16.07
N ASN A 53 -6.28 -16.56 -15.19
CA ASN A 53 -5.14 -17.48 -15.04
C ASN A 53 -5.22 -18.32 -13.77
N ILE A 54 -6.36 -18.32 -13.08
CA ILE A 54 -6.52 -18.98 -11.79
C ILE A 54 -6.23 -20.49 -11.86
N ASN A 55 -6.44 -21.14 -13.00
CA ASN A 55 -6.17 -22.56 -13.21
C ASN A 55 -4.69 -22.86 -13.53
N LEU A 56 -3.82 -21.85 -13.55
CA LEU A 56 -2.40 -21.94 -13.89
C LEU A 56 -1.54 -21.44 -12.71
N PRO A 57 -1.52 -22.15 -11.55
CA PRO A 57 -0.87 -21.66 -10.34
C PRO A 57 0.64 -21.37 -10.53
N ASP A 58 1.30 -22.08 -11.43
CA ASP A 58 2.73 -21.89 -11.70
C ASP A 58 3.03 -20.59 -12.47
N SER A 59 2.04 -20.01 -13.14
CA SER A 59 2.20 -18.74 -13.87
C SER A 59 1.85 -17.49 -13.05
N LEU A 60 1.28 -17.65 -11.85
CA LEU A 60 0.82 -16.53 -11.04
C LEU A 60 1.96 -15.60 -10.59
N HIS A 61 3.20 -16.10 -10.54
CA HIS A 61 4.39 -15.29 -10.27
C HIS A 61 4.54 -14.13 -11.27
N LEU A 62 4.20 -14.34 -12.54
CA LEU A 62 4.29 -13.30 -13.58
C LEU A 62 3.37 -12.12 -13.28
N ILE A 63 2.21 -12.37 -12.69
CA ILE A 63 1.25 -11.34 -12.33
C ILE A 63 1.80 -10.47 -11.20
N ILE A 64 2.26 -11.09 -10.10
CA ILE A 64 2.77 -10.36 -8.94
C ILE A 64 4.09 -9.63 -9.24
N GLU A 65 4.97 -10.20 -10.08
CA GLU A 65 6.16 -9.51 -10.58
C GLU A 65 5.78 -8.29 -11.42
N SER A 66 4.77 -8.42 -12.28
CA SER A 66 4.24 -7.29 -13.07
C SER A 66 3.72 -6.17 -12.16
N VAL A 67 3.04 -6.50 -11.06
CA VAL A 67 2.53 -5.53 -10.09
C VAL A 67 3.67 -4.69 -9.50
N VAL A 68 4.74 -5.32 -9.00
CA VAL A 68 5.86 -4.59 -8.38
C VAL A 68 6.72 -3.86 -9.40
N LYS A 69 6.76 -4.31 -10.67
CA LYS A 69 7.53 -3.64 -11.74
C LYS A 69 6.82 -2.43 -12.34
N ASN A 70 5.49 -2.48 -12.42
CA ASN A 70 4.70 -1.48 -13.13
C ASN A 70 4.23 -0.32 -12.24
N ASN A 71 4.35 -0.46 -10.92
CA ASN A 71 4.04 0.62 -9.98
C ASN A 71 5.19 0.83 -9.00
N PRO A 72 5.95 1.94 -9.13
CA PRO A 72 7.16 2.19 -8.34
C PRO A 72 6.90 2.38 -6.84
N LEU A 73 5.65 2.59 -6.43
CA LEU A 73 5.27 2.68 -5.00
C LEU A 73 5.19 1.29 -4.36
N ILE A 74 4.92 0.24 -5.15
CA ILE A 74 4.72 -1.11 -4.65
C ILE A 74 6.07 -1.79 -4.49
N VAL A 75 6.47 -2.01 -3.25
CA VAL A 75 7.73 -2.71 -2.94
C VAL A 75 7.53 -4.21 -2.79
N LYS A 76 6.30 -4.66 -2.52
CA LYS A 76 5.96 -6.08 -2.36
C LYS A 76 4.55 -6.35 -2.84
N SER A 77 4.33 -7.55 -3.38
CA SER A 77 3.00 -8.02 -3.79
C SER A 77 2.89 -9.52 -3.61
N GLY A 78 1.70 -10.02 -3.36
CA GLY A 78 1.44 -11.44 -3.22
C GLY A 78 -0.05 -11.80 -3.31
N ILE A 79 -0.32 -13.06 -3.58
CA ILE A 79 -1.66 -13.62 -3.64
C ILE A 79 -1.75 -14.73 -2.60
N ALA A 80 -2.40 -14.45 -1.47
CA ALA A 80 -2.57 -15.40 -0.38
C ALA A 80 -3.85 -16.21 -0.58
N PHE A 81 -3.72 -17.44 -1.09
CA PHE A 81 -4.85 -18.33 -1.31
C PHE A 81 -5.40 -18.88 0.01
N THR A 82 -6.68 -19.19 0.05
CA THR A 82 -7.26 -19.92 1.19
C THR A 82 -6.58 -21.27 1.37
N PRO A 83 -6.40 -21.76 2.60
CA PRO A 83 -5.74 -23.03 2.85
C PRO A 83 -6.34 -24.17 2.01
N ASN A 84 -5.47 -24.98 1.39
CA ASN A 84 -5.81 -26.10 0.50
C ASN A 84 -6.58 -25.73 -0.79
N TYR A 85 -6.55 -24.47 -1.23
CA TYR A 85 -7.19 -24.06 -2.49
C TYR A 85 -6.64 -24.86 -3.69
N TYR A 86 -5.30 -24.93 -3.81
CA TYR A 86 -4.62 -25.83 -4.74
C TYR A 86 -4.07 -27.03 -3.97
N LYS A 87 -4.73 -28.18 -4.10
CA LYS A 87 -4.36 -29.41 -3.37
C LYS A 87 -2.92 -29.82 -3.62
N GLU A 88 -2.44 -29.66 -4.86
CA GLU A 88 -1.07 -29.98 -5.29
C GLU A 88 -0.01 -29.02 -4.74
N LYS A 89 -0.40 -27.83 -4.25
CA LYS A 89 0.51 -26.85 -3.65
C LYS A 89 0.58 -26.95 -2.14
N GLY A 90 -0.19 -27.85 -1.53
CA GLY A 90 -0.24 -28.06 -0.08
C GLY A 90 -1.21 -27.10 0.62
N LYS A 91 -1.12 -27.08 1.97
CA LYS A 91 -2.03 -26.31 2.82
C LYS A 91 -1.91 -24.81 2.57
N TYR A 92 -0.70 -24.30 2.44
CA TYR A 92 -0.42 -22.87 2.27
C TYR A 92 0.20 -22.62 0.89
N PHE A 93 -0.37 -21.70 0.15
CA PHE A 93 0.18 -21.28 -1.12
C PHE A 93 -0.02 -19.77 -1.29
N MET A 94 1.08 -19.05 -1.21
CA MET A 94 1.13 -17.60 -1.38
C MET A 94 2.32 -17.25 -2.29
N PRO A 95 2.13 -17.22 -3.63
CA PRO A 95 3.10 -16.59 -4.51
C PRO A 95 3.33 -15.15 -4.08
N TYR A 96 4.60 -14.75 -3.99
CA TYR A 96 5.02 -13.47 -3.41
C TYR A 96 6.24 -12.92 -4.15
N ALA A 97 6.23 -11.62 -4.45
CA ALA A 97 7.33 -10.90 -5.05
C ALA A 97 7.70 -9.69 -4.20
N SER A 98 9.00 -9.42 -4.11
CA SER A 98 9.53 -8.20 -3.51
C SER A 98 10.52 -7.53 -4.47
N LEU A 99 10.45 -6.19 -4.54
CA LEU A 99 11.33 -5.35 -5.33
C LEU A 99 12.38 -4.72 -4.40
N ASP A 100 13.63 -4.96 -4.70
CA ASP A 100 14.73 -4.17 -4.12
C ASP A 100 14.89 -2.89 -4.94
N ASN A 101 14.45 -1.78 -4.38
CA ASN A 101 14.50 -0.48 -5.07
C ASN A 101 15.92 0.05 -5.34
N LYS A 102 16.93 -0.48 -4.64
CA LYS A 102 18.34 -0.06 -4.86
C LYS A 102 18.93 -0.75 -6.08
N THR A 103 18.62 -2.02 -6.25
CA THR A 103 19.16 -2.85 -7.33
C THR A 103 18.18 -3.04 -8.49
N ASN A 104 16.93 -2.62 -8.33
CA ASN A 104 15.79 -2.88 -9.22
C ASN A 104 15.60 -4.38 -9.52
N HIS A 105 15.98 -5.22 -8.56
CA HIS A 105 15.86 -6.68 -8.64
C HIS A 105 14.58 -7.16 -7.99
N VAL A 106 13.81 -7.99 -8.71
CA VAL A 106 12.61 -8.64 -8.18
C VAL A 106 12.99 -10.04 -7.69
N THR A 107 12.69 -10.30 -6.43
CA THR A 107 12.81 -11.63 -5.83
C THR A 107 11.44 -12.26 -5.75
N TYR A 108 11.34 -13.50 -6.21
CA TYR A 108 10.13 -14.32 -6.13
C TYR A 108 10.30 -15.43 -5.11
N GLN A 109 9.24 -15.71 -4.35
CA GLN A 109 9.16 -16.85 -3.43
C GLN A 109 7.71 -17.29 -3.22
N VAL A 110 7.52 -18.47 -2.68
CA VAL A 110 6.22 -18.95 -2.19
C VAL A 110 6.24 -18.92 -0.68
N LEU A 111 5.35 -18.13 -0.10
CA LEU A 111 5.19 -18.02 1.36
C LEU A 111 4.08 -18.91 1.86
N GLY A 112 4.13 -19.20 3.14
CA GLY A 112 3.17 -20.01 3.88
C GLY A 112 3.79 -21.29 4.41
N SER A 113 3.73 -21.43 5.73
CA SER A 113 4.23 -22.59 6.46
C SER A 113 3.53 -22.64 7.82
N GLN A 114 3.82 -23.66 8.63
CA GLN A 114 3.33 -23.71 10.02
C GLN A 114 3.88 -22.55 10.88
N ASN A 115 5.06 -22.03 10.53
CA ASN A 115 5.69 -20.89 11.21
C ASN A 115 5.27 -19.53 10.63
N TYR A 116 4.60 -19.52 9.46
CA TYR A 116 4.07 -18.33 8.82
C TYR A 116 2.63 -18.61 8.37
N ASP A 117 1.73 -18.63 9.34
CA ASP A 117 0.29 -18.85 9.14
C ASP A 117 -0.38 -17.54 8.72
N TYR A 118 -0.23 -17.17 7.44
CA TYR A 118 -0.76 -15.92 6.91
C TYR A 118 -2.29 -15.77 7.07
N PRO A 119 -3.13 -16.81 7.10
CA PRO A 119 -4.55 -16.68 7.40
C PRO A 119 -4.86 -16.03 8.76
N CYS A 120 -3.91 -16.01 9.69
CA CYS A 120 -4.03 -15.38 10.99
C CYS A 120 -3.55 -13.92 11.03
N MET A 121 -2.98 -13.41 9.95
CA MET A 121 -2.48 -12.05 9.89
C MET A 121 -3.59 -11.03 9.63
N ASP A 122 -3.49 -9.83 10.22
CA ASP A 122 -4.51 -8.78 10.11
C ASP A 122 -4.81 -8.38 8.68
N TRP A 123 -3.77 -8.26 7.84
CA TRP A 123 -3.91 -7.94 6.42
C TRP A 123 -4.67 -9.01 5.61
N TYR A 124 -4.83 -10.22 6.14
CA TYR A 124 -5.66 -11.28 5.56
C TYR A 124 -7.04 -11.36 6.23
N LEU A 125 -7.08 -11.32 7.56
CA LEU A 125 -8.31 -11.49 8.34
C LEU A 125 -9.28 -10.31 8.19
N ILE A 126 -8.78 -9.08 8.28
CA ILE A 126 -9.63 -7.89 8.25
C ILE A 126 -10.41 -7.79 6.93
N PRO A 127 -9.76 -7.81 5.74
CA PRO A 127 -10.51 -7.74 4.48
C PRO A 127 -11.44 -8.94 4.28
N LYS A 128 -11.08 -10.14 4.76
CA LYS A 128 -11.95 -11.31 4.75
C LYS A 128 -13.22 -11.08 5.58
N MET A 129 -13.09 -10.54 6.80
CA MET A 129 -14.22 -10.29 7.70
C MET A 129 -15.12 -9.15 7.21
N GLN A 130 -14.51 -8.08 6.72
CA GLN A 130 -15.20 -6.91 6.21
C GLN A 130 -15.79 -7.12 4.80
N LYS A 131 -15.33 -8.13 4.07
CA LYS A 131 -15.67 -8.43 2.67
C LYS A 131 -15.40 -7.26 1.72
N GLN A 132 -14.41 -6.45 2.05
CA GLN A 132 -13.99 -5.29 1.25
C GLN A 132 -12.48 -5.11 1.33
N ALA A 133 -11.94 -4.35 0.36
CA ALA A 133 -10.53 -4.01 0.38
C ALA A 133 -10.18 -3.13 1.59
N TYR A 134 -8.95 -3.28 2.07
CA TYR A 134 -8.50 -2.68 3.32
C TYR A 134 -7.04 -2.24 3.20
N TRP A 135 -6.72 -1.05 3.71
CA TRP A 135 -5.36 -0.59 3.97
C TRP A 135 -5.00 -0.91 5.43
N SER A 136 -3.90 -1.61 5.64
CA SER A 136 -3.44 -1.89 7.00
C SER A 136 -2.91 -0.65 7.69
N GLU A 137 -2.99 -0.62 9.03
CA GLU A 137 -2.17 0.28 9.82
C GLU A 137 -0.68 0.07 9.49
N PRO A 138 0.17 1.10 9.69
CA PRO A 138 1.61 0.94 9.56
C PRO A 138 2.14 -0.18 10.45
N TYR A 139 2.96 -1.06 9.88
CA TYR A 139 3.62 -2.13 10.63
C TYR A 139 5.07 -2.31 10.18
N TYR A 140 5.89 -2.86 11.07
CA TYR A 140 7.27 -3.18 10.78
C TYR A 140 7.37 -4.58 10.16
N ASP A 141 7.99 -4.68 9.00
CA ASP A 141 8.18 -5.93 8.29
C ASP A 141 9.46 -6.62 8.77
N ASP A 142 9.35 -7.37 9.86
CA ASP A 142 10.45 -8.12 10.44
C ASP A 142 10.82 -9.32 9.57
N GLY A 143 12.06 -9.33 9.10
CA GLY A 143 12.60 -10.37 8.20
C GLY A 143 12.33 -10.16 6.69
N GLY A 144 11.53 -9.19 6.30
CA GLY A 144 11.23 -8.89 4.89
C GLY A 144 11.88 -7.64 4.32
N GLY A 145 12.92 -7.10 4.97
CA GLY A 145 13.62 -5.89 4.54
C GLY A 145 13.74 -4.82 5.61
N ASN A 146 13.19 -5.05 6.80
CA ASN A 146 13.27 -4.16 7.96
C ASN A 146 12.77 -2.74 7.64
N ILE A 147 11.62 -2.64 7.00
CA ILE A 147 10.98 -1.39 6.60
C ILE A 147 9.60 -1.25 7.25
N ILE A 148 9.19 -0.01 7.49
CA ILE A 148 7.82 0.30 7.89
C ILE A 148 6.97 0.32 6.62
N MET A 149 5.89 -0.47 6.61
CA MET A 149 5.00 -0.64 5.48
C MET A 149 3.55 -0.39 5.85
N SER A 150 2.74 -0.11 4.84
CA SER A 150 1.30 -0.30 4.84
C SER A 150 0.92 -1.17 3.65
N THR A 151 -0.07 -2.02 3.82
CA THR A 151 -0.48 -3.01 2.83
C THR A 151 -1.93 -2.81 2.42
N TYR A 152 -2.15 -2.63 1.13
CA TYR A 152 -3.46 -2.74 0.52
C TYR A 152 -3.79 -4.21 0.29
N SER A 153 -4.93 -4.66 0.81
CA SER A 153 -5.38 -6.05 0.77
C SER A 153 -6.77 -6.13 0.17
N LYS A 154 -6.90 -6.83 -0.95
CA LYS A 154 -8.16 -7.02 -1.66
C LYS A 154 -8.62 -8.47 -1.56
N PRO A 155 -9.75 -8.77 -0.90
CA PRO A 155 -10.32 -10.10 -0.86
C PRO A 155 -10.94 -10.45 -2.21
N LEU A 156 -10.74 -11.68 -2.66
CA LEU A 156 -11.20 -12.19 -3.93
C LEU A 156 -12.18 -13.36 -3.70
N TYR A 157 -13.34 -13.29 -4.34
CA TYR A 157 -14.44 -14.22 -4.15
C TYR A 157 -14.79 -14.93 -5.46
N ASP A 158 -15.15 -16.19 -5.36
CA ASP A 158 -15.67 -16.96 -6.48
C ASP A 158 -17.15 -16.58 -6.79
N ASN A 159 -17.72 -17.18 -7.83
CA ASN A 159 -19.10 -16.93 -8.27
C ASN A 159 -20.15 -17.36 -7.23
N ARG A 160 -19.77 -18.10 -6.18
CA ARG A 160 -20.63 -18.52 -5.07
C ARG A 160 -20.49 -17.58 -3.87
N GLY A 161 -19.61 -16.57 -3.95
CA GLY A 161 -19.30 -15.65 -2.86
C GLY A 161 -18.35 -16.21 -1.82
N GLU A 162 -17.64 -17.30 -2.11
CA GLU A 162 -16.64 -17.88 -1.22
C GLU A 162 -15.29 -17.23 -1.47
N LEU A 163 -14.61 -16.84 -0.38
CA LEU A 163 -13.25 -16.29 -0.47
C LEU A 163 -12.30 -17.35 -1.00
N PHE A 164 -11.57 -17.07 -2.07
CA PHE A 164 -10.53 -17.97 -2.56
C PHE A 164 -9.11 -17.42 -2.35
N ALA A 165 -8.92 -16.09 -2.28
CA ALA A 165 -7.62 -15.49 -2.03
C ALA A 165 -7.75 -14.05 -1.47
N VAL A 166 -6.64 -13.54 -0.94
CA VAL A 166 -6.44 -12.11 -0.68
C VAL A 166 -5.24 -11.65 -1.51
N PHE A 167 -5.44 -10.66 -2.38
CA PHE A 167 -4.39 -10.07 -3.20
C PHE A 167 -3.83 -8.85 -2.49
N ILE A 168 -2.52 -8.79 -2.29
CA ILE A 168 -1.86 -7.73 -1.53
C ILE A 168 -0.85 -6.93 -2.35
N ALA A 169 -0.74 -5.65 -2.02
CA ALA A 169 0.35 -4.78 -2.42
C ALA A 169 0.80 -3.92 -1.24
N SER A 170 2.09 -3.94 -0.95
CA SER A 170 2.67 -3.18 0.16
C SER A 170 3.52 -2.03 -0.35
N ILE A 171 3.38 -0.86 0.28
CA ILE A 171 4.18 0.32 0.05
C ILE A 171 5.14 0.56 1.21
N SER A 172 6.32 1.11 0.92
CA SER A 172 7.25 1.57 1.96
C SER A 172 6.87 2.95 2.46
N LEU A 173 6.56 3.07 3.74
CA LEU A 173 6.24 4.39 4.32
C LEU A 173 7.46 5.29 4.45
N THR A 174 8.67 4.77 4.48
CA THR A 174 9.89 5.57 4.45
C THR A 174 9.99 6.36 3.15
N GLN A 175 9.81 5.69 2.00
CA GLN A 175 9.81 6.37 0.69
C GLN A 175 8.67 7.38 0.56
N PHE A 176 7.51 7.03 1.12
CA PHE A 176 6.33 7.87 1.10
C PHE A 176 6.54 9.14 1.95
N THR A 177 7.11 9.00 3.16
CA THR A 177 7.42 10.13 4.03
C THR A 177 8.52 11.03 3.47
N ASP A 178 9.50 10.48 2.78
CA ASP A 178 10.56 11.26 2.11
C ASP A 178 9.96 12.21 1.07
N THR A 179 9.03 11.72 0.25
CA THR A 179 8.32 12.56 -0.74
C THR A 179 7.53 13.68 -0.06
N ILE A 180 6.81 13.38 1.03
CA ILE A 180 6.01 14.37 1.78
C ILE A 180 6.88 15.36 2.53
N SER A 181 8.03 14.94 3.05
CA SER A 181 8.92 15.80 3.84
C SER A 181 9.54 16.95 3.02
N LEU A 182 9.56 16.82 1.69
CA LEU A 182 9.99 17.87 0.77
C LEU A 182 8.96 19.00 0.64
N LEU A 183 7.70 18.75 0.99
CA LEU A 183 6.58 19.67 0.86
C LEU A 183 6.40 20.46 2.16
N LYS A 184 7.27 21.45 2.39
CA LYS A 184 7.25 22.30 3.58
C LYS A 184 6.64 23.66 3.24
N PRO A 185 5.63 24.13 4.00
CA PRO A 185 5.09 25.48 3.81
C PRO A 185 6.13 26.57 4.10
N TYR A 186 7.03 26.32 5.05
CA TYR A 186 8.13 27.20 5.44
C TYR A 186 9.39 26.38 5.79
N PRO A 187 10.61 26.97 5.71
CA PRO A 187 11.86 26.25 5.99
C PRO A 187 11.94 25.63 7.40
N SER A 188 11.26 26.25 8.38
CA SER A 188 11.22 25.79 9.78
C SER A 188 10.02 24.89 10.10
N SER A 189 9.15 24.60 9.13
CA SER A 189 7.99 23.74 9.36
C SER A 189 8.34 22.27 9.13
N TYR A 190 7.54 21.40 9.73
CA TYR A 190 7.55 19.96 9.50
C TYR A 190 6.13 19.47 9.23
N THR A 191 6.02 18.42 8.44
CA THR A 191 4.75 17.77 8.10
C THR A 191 4.80 16.33 8.61
N TYR A 192 3.71 15.86 9.21
CA TYR A 192 3.53 14.46 9.59
C TYR A 192 2.11 13.99 9.24
N LEU A 193 2.00 12.69 8.99
CA LEU A 193 0.73 11.99 8.78
C LEU A 193 0.23 11.46 10.13
N ILE A 194 -1.06 11.62 10.35
CA ILE A 194 -1.77 11.05 11.50
C ILE A 194 -2.73 9.99 10.99
#